data_9f860aa060aeaf387bc509e2f006ebe3
#
_entry.id   9f860aa060aeaf387bc509e2f006ebe3
#
_cell.length_a   1.000
_cell.length_b   1.000
_cell.length_c   1.000
_cell.angle_alpha   90.00
_cell.angle_beta   90.00
_cell.angle_gamma   90.00
#
_symmetry.space_group_name_H-M   'P 1'
#
loop_
_entity.id
_entity.type
_entity.pdbx_description
1 polymer ?
#
loop_
_entity_poly.entity_id
_entity_poly.type
_entity_poly.pdbx_seq_one_letter_code
_entity_poly.pdbx_strand_id
1 'polypeptide(L)'
;TYKHTPIILGGIEASLRRMAHYDYWENKVKHSILIDSGADLISYGMGEHSILEIAEALQSGIPVQEITYVAGTVFKSHDISRVYDPVVLPSFEQVQTDKKAYADSFAIQYRNTDPFTAKPLAESYGNRGYVIQNPPSQPLTQMEMDDVYDLPYTGRYHPMYQKEGGIPALKEIKFSLTSNRGCFGSCNFCALTFHQGRILQTRSPVSYTHLRA
;
A
#
# COMPACT_ATOMS: atom_id res chain seq x y z
N THR A 1 1.65 23.64 10.68
CA THR A 1 1.56 23.34 12.10
C THR A 1 2.44 22.14 12.50
N TYR A 2 2.52 21.07 11.68
CA TYR A 2 3.27 19.85 11.99
C TYR A 2 4.45 19.63 11.02
N LYS A 3 5.33 20.63 10.88
CA LYS A 3 6.41 20.65 9.87
C LYS A 3 7.43 19.51 9.97
N HIS A 4 7.55 18.89 11.15
CA HIS A 4 8.54 17.83 11.42
C HIS A 4 7.89 16.47 11.70
N THR A 5 6.57 16.36 11.55
CA THR A 5 5.88 15.08 11.74
C THR A 5 5.99 14.26 10.49
N PRO A 6 6.47 13.01 10.55
CA PRO A 6 6.49 12.11 9.41
C PRO A 6 5.11 11.90 8.80
N ILE A 7 5.03 11.90 7.48
CA ILE A 7 3.79 11.66 6.74
C ILE A 7 3.90 10.31 6.04
N ILE A 8 3.06 9.38 6.46
CA ILE A 8 2.98 8.03 5.90
C ILE A 8 1.65 7.89 5.18
N LEU A 9 1.69 7.56 3.89
CA LEU A 9 0.48 7.32 3.09
C LEU A 9 0.12 5.84 3.14
N GLY A 10 -1.17 5.56 3.15
CA GLY A 10 -1.71 4.20 3.10
C GLY A 10 -3.02 4.11 2.33
N GLY A 11 -3.60 2.92 2.32
CA GLY A 11 -4.87 2.65 1.68
C GLY A 11 -4.76 2.34 0.18
N ILE A 12 -5.93 2.10 -0.45
CA ILE A 12 -5.99 1.61 -1.83
C ILE A 12 -5.38 2.60 -2.83
N GLU A 13 -5.61 3.88 -2.68
CA GLU A 13 -5.10 4.89 -3.61
C GLU A 13 -3.58 4.97 -3.55
N ALA A 14 -2.99 4.98 -2.35
CA ALA A 14 -1.53 4.94 -2.18
C ALA A 14 -0.94 3.65 -2.77
N SER A 15 -1.60 2.50 -2.59
CA SER A 15 -1.18 1.23 -3.19
C SER A 15 -1.16 1.27 -4.71
N LEU A 16 -2.18 1.86 -5.35
CA LEU A 16 -2.29 1.91 -6.81
C LEU A 16 -1.39 2.97 -7.46
N ARG A 17 -1.08 4.04 -6.73
CA ARG A 17 -0.28 5.18 -7.20
C ARG A 17 1.15 5.20 -6.65
N ARG A 18 1.64 4.09 -6.12
CA ARG A 18 2.96 3.99 -5.49
C ARG A 18 4.14 4.11 -6.46
N MET A 19 3.94 3.76 -7.74
CA MET A 19 4.87 3.96 -8.86
C MET A 19 4.27 4.93 -9.88
N ALA A 20 4.98 5.20 -10.98
CA ALA A 20 4.41 5.94 -12.10
C ALA A 20 3.10 5.26 -12.56
N HIS A 21 2.08 6.05 -12.74
CA HIS A 21 0.74 5.55 -13.05
C HIS A 21 0.00 6.47 -14.01
N TYR A 22 -0.92 5.89 -14.79
CA TYR A 22 -1.79 6.65 -15.66
C TYR A 22 -2.97 7.24 -14.88
N ASP A 23 -3.10 8.55 -14.94
CA ASP A 23 -4.26 9.27 -14.40
C ASP A 23 -5.29 9.46 -15.50
N TYR A 24 -6.43 8.82 -15.34
CA TYR A 24 -7.53 8.85 -16.31
C TYR A 24 -8.13 10.26 -16.48
N TRP A 25 -8.27 11.00 -15.37
CA TRP A 25 -8.90 12.31 -15.40
C TRP A 25 -8.05 13.36 -16.14
N GLU A 26 -6.75 13.34 -15.89
CA GLU A 26 -5.82 14.25 -16.55
C GLU A 26 -5.27 13.70 -17.87
N ASN A 27 -5.61 12.44 -18.22
CA ASN A 27 -5.15 11.75 -19.43
C ASN A 27 -3.63 11.79 -19.60
N LYS A 28 -2.90 11.52 -18.51
CA LYS A 28 -1.43 11.55 -18.51
C LYS A 28 -0.84 10.57 -17.51
N VAL A 29 0.43 10.20 -17.72
CA VAL A 29 1.22 9.47 -16.74
C VAL A 29 1.72 10.44 -15.68
N LYS A 30 1.45 10.13 -14.41
CA LYS A 30 1.90 10.87 -13.22
C LYS A 30 3.05 10.17 -12.52
N HIS A 31 3.78 10.92 -11.72
CA HIS A 31 4.79 10.37 -10.81
C HIS A 31 4.15 9.47 -9.75
N SER A 32 5.00 8.72 -9.04
CA SER A 32 4.59 8.13 -7.76
C SER A 32 3.94 9.19 -6.87
N ILE A 33 2.86 8.81 -6.17
CA ILE A 33 2.21 9.69 -5.20
C ILE A 33 3.19 10.11 -4.08
N LEU A 34 4.22 9.31 -3.82
CA LEU A 34 5.27 9.65 -2.86
C LEU A 34 6.09 10.87 -3.30
N ILE A 35 6.26 11.07 -4.59
CA ILE A 35 6.94 12.24 -5.16
C ILE A 35 5.99 13.44 -5.18
N ASP A 36 4.76 13.24 -5.65
CA ASP A 36 3.82 14.34 -5.87
C ASP A 36 3.23 14.90 -4.57
N SER A 37 3.02 14.08 -3.55
CA SER A 37 2.51 14.50 -2.23
C SER A 37 3.56 15.10 -1.31
N GLY A 38 4.84 14.78 -1.54
CA GLY A 38 5.92 15.13 -0.62
C GLY A 38 5.93 14.31 0.69
N ALA A 39 5.15 13.23 0.76
CA ALA A 39 5.16 12.33 1.92
C ALA A 39 6.52 11.62 2.08
N ASP A 40 6.76 11.08 3.26
CA ASP A 40 8.03 10.45 3.62
C ASP A 40 8.07 8.98 3.22
N LEU A 41 6.96 8.26 3.42
CA LEU A 41 6.85 6.82 3.23
C LEU A 41 5.45 6.45 2.73
N ILE A 42 5.34 5.35 1.99
CA ILE A 42 4.05 4.68 1.72
C ILE A 42 4.06 3.32 2.41
N SER A 43 2.97 2.99 3.11
CA SER A 43 2.62 1.62 3.48
C SER A 43 1.55 1.14 2.51
N TYR A 44 1.89 0.22 1.62
CA TYR A 44 0.98 -0.27 0.59
C TYR A 44 0.48 -1.68 0.90
N GLY A 45 -0.63 -2.05 0.31
CA GLY A 45 -1.24 -3.35 0.51
C GLY A 45 -1.99 -3.44 1.84
N MET A 46 -1.97 -4.62 2.45
CA MET A 46 -2.50 -4.86 3.78
C MET A 46 -1.44 -4.46 4.80
N GLY A 47 -1.67 -3.37 5.49
CA GLY A 47 -0.65 -2.63 6.21
C GLY A 47 -0.49 -2.99 7.70
N GLU A 48 -1.13 -4.05 8.19
CA GLU A 48 -1.13 -4.37 9.62
C GLU A 48 0.28 -4.58 10.18
N HIS A 49 1.10 -5.42 9.53
CA HIS A 49 2.50 -5.64 9.95
C HIS A 49 3.34 -4.38 9.74
N SER A 50 3.27 -3.79 8.55
CA SER A 50 4.13 -2.65 8.20
C SER A 50 3.87 -1.43 9.09
N ILE A 51 2.62 -1.15 9.48
CA ILE A 51 2.34 0.00 10.34
C ILE A 51 2.87 -0.19 11.77
N LEU A 52 2.85 -1.42 12.28
CA LEU A 52 3.43 -1.74 13.59
C LEU A 52 4.94 -1.59 13.57
N GLU A 53 5.63 -2.18 12.58
CA GLU A 53 7.08 -2.07 12.43
C GLU A 53 7.54 -0.60 12.25
N ILE A 54 6.81 0.18 11.45
CA ILE A 54 7.07 1.61 11.28
C ILE A 54 6.89 2.36 12.60
N ALA A 55 5.81 2.08 13.33
CA ALA A 55 5.53 2.75 14.61
C ALA A 55 6.61 2.43 15.65
N GLU A 56 7.04 1.18 15.74
CA GLU A 56 8.11 0.74 16.64
C GLU A 56 9.46 1.39 16.28
N ALA A 57 9.78 1.47 14.97
CA ALA A 57 10.98 2.13 14.49
C ALA A 57 10.99 3.62 14.88
N LEU A 58 9.90 4.34 14.64
CA LEU A 58 9.75 5.75 15.01
C LEU A 58 9.78 5.94 16.53
N GLN A 59 9.15 5.07 17.30
CA GLN A 59 9.19 5.10 18.77
C GLN A 59 10.61 4.87 19.31
N SER A 60 11.39 4.06 18.61
CA SER A 60 12.80 3.82 18.93
C SER A 60 13.73 4.98 18.50
N GLY A 61 13.18 6.04 17.91
CA GLY A 61 13.93 7.21 17.47
C GLY A 61 14.60 7.08 16.12
N ILE A 62 14.26 6.05 15.33
CA ILE A 62 14.79 5.90 13.97
C ILE A 62 14.13 6.96 13.07
N PRO A 63 14.90 7.79 12.36
CA PRO A 63 14.36 8.76 11.41
C PRO A 63 13.55 8.04 10.30
N VAL A 64 12.43 8.62 9.88
CA VAL A 64 11.57 8.00 8.85
C VAL A 64 12.31 7.72 7.54
N GLN A 65 13.32 8.51 7.20
CA GLN A 65 14.17 8.32 6.01
C GLN A 65 15.07 7.08 6.09
N GLU A 66 15.30 6.55 7.28
CA GLU A 66 16.09 5.34 7.52
C GLU A 66 15.22 4.08 7.60
N ILE A 67 13.89 4.22 7.62
CA ILE A 67 12.94 3.10 7.61
C ILE A 67 12.80 2.59 6.17
N THR A 68 13.85 1.93 5.68
CA THR A 68 13.94 1.44 4.28
C THR A 68 13.80 -0.08 4.16
N TYR A 69 13.67 -0.77 5.28
CA TYR A 69 13.74 -2.23 5.38
C TYR A 69 12.38 -2.92 5.61
N VAL A 70 11.34 -2.15 5.91
CA VAL A 70 10.01 -2.71 6.23
C VAL A 70 9.32 -3.22 4.97
N ALA A 71 8.87 -4.47 4.97
CA ALA A 71 8.09 -5.04 3.89
C ALA A 71 6.75 -4.30 3.70
N GLY A 72 6.24 -4.24 2.47
CA GLY A 72 5.01 -3.51 2.17
C GLY A 72 5.15 -1.99 2.19
N THR A 73 6.38 -1.46 2.06
CA THR A 73 6.64 -0.02 2.03
C THR A 73 7.22 0.46 0.70
N VAL A 74 7.09 1.76 0.47
CA VAL A 74 7.75 2.46 -0.64
C VAL A 74 8.41 3.72 -0.10
N PHE A 75 9.69 3.92 -0.43
CA PHE A 75 10.51 5.01 0.05
C PHE A 75 11.31 5.68 -1.06
N LYS A 76 11.86 6.86 -0.79
CA LYS A 76 12.75 7.60 -1.71
C LYS A 76 14.20 7.31 -1.39
N SER A 77 15.04 7.13 -2.42
CA SER A 77 16.48 7.00 -2.26
C SER A 77 17.22 7.70 -3.40
N HIS A 78 18.36 8.30 -3.08
CA HIS A 78 19.28 8.78 -4.12
C HIS A 78 20.27 7.69 -4.58
N ASP A 79 20.39 6.60 -3.82
CA ASP A 79 21.33 5.53 -4.08
C ASP A 79 20.63 4.17 -4.07
N ILE A 80 20.65 3.50 -5.21
CA ILE A 80 20.07 2.16 -5.38
C ILE A 80 21.04 1.05 -4.91
N SER A 81 22.35 1.35 -4.74
CA SER A 81 23.34 0.34 -4.37
C SER A 81 23.11 -0.27 -2.98
N ARG A 82 22.36 0.42 -2.14
CA ARG A 82 21.98 -0.05 -0.80
C ARG A 82 20.78 -1.00 -0.79
N VAL A 83 20.12 -1.18 -1.93
CA VAL A 83 18.98 -2.10 -2.06
C VAL A 83 19.50 -3.44 -2.59
N TYR A 84 19.22 -4.51 -1.87
CA TYR A 84 19.67 -5.83 -2.28
C TYR A 84 18.86 -6.36 -3.47
N ASP A 85 19.53 -6.70 -4.55
CA ASP A 85 19.00 -7.33 -5.78
C ASP A 85 17.71 -6.69 -6.33
N PRO A 86 17.66 -5.35 -6.52
CA PRO A 86 16.47 -4.68 -6.99
C PRO A 86 16.24 -4.93 -8.49
N VAL A 87 14.97 -5.07 -8.86
CA VAL A 87 14.56 -5.05 -10.28
C VAL A 87 14.34 -3.60 -10.69
N VAL A 88 15.12 -3.13 -11.65
CA VAL A 88 15.01 -1.76 -12.16
C VAL A 88 13.89 -1.69 -13.19
N LEU A 89 12.92 -0.83 -12.93
CA LEU A 89 11.83 -0.51 -13.85
C LEU A 89 12.30 0.48 -14.92
N PRO A 90 11.63 0.56 -16.08
CA PRO A 90 11.75 1.72 -16.96
C PRO A 90 11.60 3.02 -16.17
N SER A 91 12.38 4.04 -16.48
CA SER A 91 12.32 5.31 -15.77
C SER A 91 10.99 6.04 -15.97
N PHE A 92 10.68 6.98 -15.10
CA PHE A 92 9.48 7.82 -15.24
C PHE A 92 9.40 8.48 -16.63
N GLU A 93 10.52 9.02 -17.13
CA GLU A 93 10.60 9.68 -18.43
C GLU A 93 10.28 8.69 -19.57
N GLN A 94 10.73 7.45 -19.46
CA GLN A 94 10.43 6.40 -20.44
C GLN A 94 8.95 6.02 -20.40
N VAL A 95 8.40 5.75 -19.21
CA VAL A 95 6.98 5.34 -19.10
C VAL A 95 6.01 6.47 -19.47
N GLN A 96 6.43 7.73 -19.33
CA GLN A 96 5.64 8.88 -19.71
C GLN A 96 5.50 9.04 -21.24
N THR A 97 6.55 8.68 -21.98
CA THR A 97 6.65 8.95 -23.42
C THR A 97 6.45 7.71 -24.29
N ASP A 98 6.70 6.52 -23.76
CA ASP A 98 6.59 5.24 -24.48
C ASP A 98 5.58 4.31 -23.82
N LYS A 99 4.49 4.02 -24.53
CA LYS A 99 3.45 3.08 -24.09
C LYS A 99 3.98 1.67 -23.87
N LYS A 100 5.02 1.26 -24.62
CA LYS A 100 5.64 -0.05 -24.44
C LYS A 100 6.41 -0.09 -23.12
N ALA A 101 7.20 0.93 -22.82
CA ALA A 101 7.89 1.05 -21.53
C ALA A 101 6.89 1.05 -20.35
N TYR A 102 5.75 1.72 -20.50
CA TYR A 102 4.67 1.68 -19.51
C TYR A 102 4.12 0.25 -19.31
N ALA A 103 3.86 -0.46 -20.40
CA ALA A 103 3.37 -1.84 -20.33
C ALA A 103 4.42 -2.80 -19.73
N ASP A 104 5.68 -2.63 -20.06
CA ASP A 104 6.79 -3.41 -19.51
C ASP A 104 6.95 -3.16 -18.00
N SER A 105 6.88 -1.90 -17.56
CA SER A 105 6.88 -1.53 -16.14
C SER A 105 5.72 -2.20 -15.39
N PHE A 106 4.50 -2.13 -15.94
CA PHE A 106 3.33 -2.79 -15.35
C PHE A 106 3.53 -4.31 -15.27
N ALA A 107 4.03 -4.94 -16.32
CA ALA A 107 4.27 -6.39 -16.34
C ALA A 107 5.29 -6.84 -15.27
N ILE A 108 6.33 -6.03 -15.02
CA ILE A 108 7.30 -6.30 -13.96
C ILE A 108 6.64 -6.16 -12.58
N GLN A 109 5.90 -5.09 -12.34
CA GLN A 109 5.15 -4.88 -11.09
C GLN A 109 4.18 -6.04 -10.84
N TYR A 110 3.43 -6.46 -11.88
CA TYR A 110 2.47 -7.56 -11.80
C TYR A 110 3.11 -8.90 -11.40
N ARG A 111 4.33 -9.18 -11.88
CA ARG A 111 5.08 -10.41 -11.53
C ARG A 111 5.65 -10.36 -10.11
N ASN A 112 5.79 -9.17 -9.52
CA ASN A 112 6.35 -8.96 -8.18
C ASN A 112 5.26 -8.64 -7.14
N THR A 113 4.12 -9.30 -7.22
CA THR A 113 3.02 -9.18 -6.25
C THR A 113 2.98 -10.30 -5.20
N ASP A 114 3.81 -11.32 -5.34
CA ASP A 114 3.88 -12.44 -4.40
C ASP A 114 4.84 -12.11 -3.27
N PRO A 115 4.40 -12.11 -2.00
CA PRO A 115 5.24 -11.72 -0.86
C PRO A 115 6.40 -12.67 -0.57
N PHE A 116 6.37 -13.91 -1.11
CA PHE A 116 7.42 -14.90 -0.89
C PHE A 116 8.54 -14.85 -1.94
N THR A 117 8.25 -14.34 -3.13
CA THR A 117 9.19 -14.39 -4.26
C THR A 117 9.48 -13.02 -4.88
N ALA A 118 8.72 -12.00 -4.50
CA ALA A 118 8.91 -10.64 -5.01
C ALA A 118 10.28 -10.08 -4.62
N LYS A 119 10.86 -9.30 -5.53
CA LYS A 119 12.08 -8.53 -5.32
C LYS A 119 11.72 -7.06 -5.11
N PRO A 120 12.61 -6.27 -4.49
CA PRO A 120 12.46 -4.82 -4.50
C PRO A 120 12.38 -4.28 -5.92
N LEU A 121 11.55 -3.28 -6.14
CA LEU A 121 11.43 -2.59 -7.43
C LEU A 121 11.99 -1.18 -7.30
N ALA A 122 12.74 -0.72 -8.30
CA ALA A 122 13.32 0.61 -8.31
C ALA A 122 12.93 1.35 -9.59
N GLU A 123 12.28 2.49 -9.47
CA GLU A 123 11.91 3.38 -10.57
C GLU A 123 12.68 4.69 -10.47
N SER A 124 13.36 5.09 -11.54
CA SER A 124 14.16 6.33 -11.59
C SER A 124 13.27 7.54 -11.91
N TYR A 125 13.54 8.64 -11.23
CA TYR A 125 12.94 9.96 -11.45
C TYR A 125 14.02 11.01 -11.78
N GLY A 126 15.06 10.60 -12.49
CA GLY A 126 16.16 11.47 -12.89
C GLY A 126 16.85 12.12 -11.68
N ASN A 127 16.95 13.44 -11.67
CA ASN A 127 17.60 14.18 -10.59
C ASN A 127 16.92 14.04 -9.21
N ARG A 128 15.68 13.53 -9.14
CA ARG A 128 14.97 13.30 -7.89
C ARG A 128 15.34 11.95 -7.23
N GLY A 129 16.20 11.16 -7.88
CA GLY A 129 16.61 9.85 -7.39
C GLY A 129 15.63 8.74 -7.79
N TYR A 130 15.41 7.81 -6.87
CA TYR A 130 14.60 6.62 -7.08
C TYR A 130 13.43 6.56 -6.10
N VAL A 131 12.34 6.00 -6.57
CA VAL A 131 11.29 5.44 -5.71
C VAL A 131 11.53 3.93 -5.64
N ILE A 132 11.70 3.43 -4.43
CA ILE A 132 11.99 2.03 -4.14
C ILE A 132 10.77 1.41 -3.49
N GLN A 133 10.26 0.34 -4.08
CA GLN A 133 9.22 -0.49 -3.48
C GLN A 133 9.85 -1.74 -2.88
N ASN A 134 9.69 -1.92 -1.58
CA ASN A 134 10.00 -3.21 -0.93
C ASN A 134 9.02 -4.30 -1.37
N PRO A 135 9.37 -5.59 -1.22
CA PRO A 135 8.42 -6.68 -1.41
C PRO A 135 7.14 -6.48 -0.59
N PRO A 136 6.00 -7.03 -1.02
CA PRO A 136 4.77 -6.97 -0.23
C PRO A 136 4.95 -7.55 1.17
N SER A 137 4.20 -7.05 2.16
CA SER A 137 4.12 -7.67 3.48
C SER A 137 3.63 -9.11 3.39
N GLN A 138 4.10 -9.96 4.29
CA GLN A 138 3.60 -11.32 4.42
C GLN A 138 2.09 -11.31 4.74
N PRO A 139 1.32 -12.27 4.23
CA PRO A 139 -0.09 -12.37 4.58
C PRO A 139 -0.26 -12.67 6.07
N LEU A 140 -1.30 -12.13 6.66
CA LEU A 140 -1.68 -12.46 8.03
C LEU A 140 -2.00 -13.94 8.15
N THR A 141 -1.60 -14.54 9.24
CA THR A 141 -2.12 -15.84 9.66
C THR A 141 -3.60 -15.72 10.03
N GLN A 142 -4.31 -16.84 10.13
CA GLN A 142 -5.72 -16.84 10.54
C GLN A 142 -5.90 -16.21 11.93
N MET A 143 -5.00 -16.48 12.86
CA MET A 143 -5.04 -15.94 14.22
C MET A 143 -4.86 -14.41 14.21
N GLU A 144 -3.85 -13.90 13.51
CA GLU A 144 -3.65 -12.45 13.36
C GLU A 144 -4.84 -11.76 12.67
N MET A 145 -5.44 -12.44 11.69
CA MET A 145 -6.63 -11.94 11.02
C MET A 145 -7.81 -11.84 12.01
N ASP A 146 -7.99 -12.85 12.86
CA ASP A 146 -9.01 -12.85 13.90
C ASP A 146 -8.76 -11.74 14.92
N ASP A 147 -7.53 -11.57 15.39
CA ASP A 147 -7.14 -10.52 16.33
C ASP A 147 -7.42 -9.11 15.77
N VAL A 148 -7.15 -8.87 14.49
CA VAL A 148 -7.47 -7.60 13.83
C VAL A 148 -8.97 -7.33 13.85
N TYR A 149 -9.81 -8.34 13.62
CA TYR A 149 -11.27 -8.18 13.61
C TYR A 149 -11.91 -8.19 15.00
N ASP A 150 -11.18 -8.64 16.03
CA ASP A 150 -11.60 -8.57 17.42
C ASP A 150 -11.26 -7.24 18.12
N LEU A 151 -10.53 -6.35 17.45
CA LEU A 151 -10.27 -5.00 17.95
C LEU A 151 -11.59 -4.27 18.28
N PRO A 152 -11.60 -3.42 19.32
CA PRO A 152 -12.83 -2.76 19.79
C PRO A 152 -13.28 -1.62 18.87
N TYR A 153 -13.62 -1.96 17.63
CA TYR A 153 -14.14 -0.99 16.67
C TYR A 153 -15.50 -0.42 17.13
N THR A 154 -15.66 0.88 17.02
CA THR A 154 -16.92 1.55 17.41
C THR A 154 -18.06 1.26 16.44
N GLY A 155 -17.78 0.82 15.21
CA GLY A 155 -18.78 0.64 14.15
C GLY A 155 -19.52 1.93 13.75
N ARG A 156 -18.97 3.10 14.09
CA ARG A 156 -19.57 4.41 13.85
C ARG A 156 -18.54 5.35 13.22
N TYR A 157 -19.02 6.38 12.54
CA TYR A 157 -18.18 7.47 12.07
C TYR A 157 -17.70 8.36 13.23
N HIS A 158 -16.59 9.06 13.03
CA HIS A 158 -16.06 10.00 14.04
C HIS A 158 -17.06 11.13 14.31
N PRO A 159 -17.27 11.55 15.57
CA PRO A 159 -18.28 12.56 15.97
C PRO A 159 -18.16 13.90 15.22
N MET A 160 -16.97 14.25 14.69
CA MET A 160 -16.77 15.47 13.92
C MET A 160 -17.71 15.58 12.70
N TYR A 161 -18.07 14.43 12.09
CA TYR A 161 -18.94 14.38 10.91
C TYR A 161 -20.43 14.46 11.25
N GLN A 162 -20.80 14.43 12.53
CA GLN A 162 -22.22 14.44 12.95
C GLN A 162 -22.95 15.69 12.50
N LYS A 163 -22.29 16.86 12.57
CA LYS A 163 -22.86 18.15 12.15
C LYS A 163 -23.13 18.23 10.64
N GLU A 164 -22.41 17.44 9.85
CA GLU A 164 -22.52 17.36 8.39
C GLU A 164 -23.48 16.25 7.92
N GLY A 165 -24.22 15.65 8.85
CA GLY A 165 -25.16 14.56 8.54
C GLY A 165 -24.54 13.16 8.55
N GLY A 166 -23.28 13.02 9.01
CA GLY A 166 -22.55 11.75 9.09
C GLY A 166 -21.88 11.37 7.78
N ILE A 167 -21.51 10.08 7.67
CA ILE A 167 -20.90 9.52 6.45
C ILE A 167 -21.94 8.65 5.73
N PRO A 168 -22.39 9.03 4.51
CA PRO A 168 -23.41 8.28 3.76
C PRO A 168 -23.06 6.81 3.53
N ALA A 169 -21.78 6.51 3.23
CA ALA A 169 -21.31 5.16 2.98
C ALA A 169 -21.54 4.20 4.16
N LEU A 170 -21.64 4.71 5.39
CA LEU A 170 -21.90 3.86 6.56
C LEU A 170 -23.25 3.13 6.46
N LYS A 171 -24.24 3.70 5.79
CA LYS A 171 -25.55 3.05 5.58
C LYS A 171 -25.42 1.77 4.77
N GLU A 172 -24.51 1.78 3.79
CA GLU A 172 -24.27 0.65 2.89
C GLU A 172 -23.45 -0.47 3.56
N ILE A 173 -22.44 -0.09 4.38
CA ILE A 173 -21.49 -1.05 4.92
C ILE A 173 -21.75 -1.48 6.36
N LYS A 174 -22.68 -0.84 7.07
CA LYS A 174 -22.91 -1.04 8.52
C LYS A 174 -23.09 -2.52 8.93
N PHE A 175 -23.73 -3.30 8.07
CA PHE A 175 -24.00 -4.73 8.29
C PHE A 175 -23.17 -5.62 7.39
N SER A 176 -22.13 -5.10 6.74
CA SER A 176 -21.21 -5.89 5.93
C SER A 176 -20.24 -6.66 6.80
N LEU A 177 -20.02 -7.91 6.44
CA LEU A 177 -19.10 -8.81 7.13
C LEU A 177 -17.95 -9.18 6.20
N THR A 178 -16.72 -8.97 6.67
CA THR A 178 -15.53 -9.42 5.96
C THR A 178 -15.17 -10.81 6.44
N SER A 179 -15.25 -11.82 5.58
CA SER A 179 -14.83 -13.19 5.88
C SER A 179 -13.39 -13.48 5.45
N ASN A 180 -12.94 -12.80 4.42
CA ASN A 180 -11.60 -13.00 3.85
C ASN A 180 -11.11 -11.75 3.13
N ARG A 181 -9.81 -11.69 2.89
CA ARG A 181 -9.12 -10.70 2.05
C ARG A 181 -8.29 -11.42 0.99
N GLY A 182 -7.92 -10.68 -0.07
CA GLY A 182 -7.18 -11.20 -1.22
C GLY A 182 -8.08 -11.88 -2.24
N CYS A 183 -7.55 -12.09 -3.45
CA CYS A 183 -8.29 -12.75 -4.52
C CYS A 183 -7.33 -13.36 -5.55
N PHE A 184 -7.44 -14.64 -5.81
CA PHE A 184 -6.65 -15.33 -6.83
C PHE A 184 -7.15 -15.14 -8.28
N GLY A 185 -8.27 -14.43 -8.47
CA GLY A 185 -8.94 -14.26 -9.78
C GLY A 185 -8.13 -13.48 -10.81
N SER A 186 -7.28 -12.57 -10.40
CA SER A 186 -6.35 -11.80 -11.25
C SER A 186 -7.01 -11.11 -12.46
N CYS A 187 -8.24 -10.65 -12.32
CA CYS A 187 -8.97 -9.96 -13.41
C CYS A 187 -8.26 -8.66 -13.80
N ASN A 188 -8.13 -8.41 -15.10
CA ASN A 188 -7.35 -7.27 -15.63
C ASN A 188 -7.84 -5.89 -15.20
N PHE A 189 -9.10 -5.74 -14.85
CA PHE A 189 -9.70 -4.49 -14.39
C PHE A 189 -9.65 -4.31 -12.86
N CYS A 190 -9.25 -5.34 -12.10
CA CYS A 190 -9.45 -5.37 -10.66
C CYS A 190 -8.21 -4.91 -9.90
N ALA A 191 -8.40 -3.91 -9.03
CA ALA A 191 -7.35 -3.36 -8.17
C ALA A 191 -6.94 -4.28 -7.00
N LEU A 192 -7.74 -5.30 -6.66
CA LEU A 192 -7.50 -6.16 -5.50
C LEU A 192 -6.13 -6.84 -5.53
N THR A 193 -5.68 -7.30 -6.71
CA THR A 193 -4.36 -7.92 -6.86
C THR A 193 -3.22 -7.02 -6.39
N PHE A 194 -3.31 -5.71 -6.66
CA PHE A 194 -2.28 -4.74 -6.32
C PHE A 194 -2.42 -4.15 -4.92
N HIS A 195 -3.59 -4.32 -4.29
CA HIS A 195 -3.85 -3.81 -2.96
C HIS A 195 -3.90 -4.92 -1.91
N GLN A 196 -4.76 -5.92 -2.07
CA GLN A 196 -4.91 -7.00 -1.09
C GLN A 196 -4.04 -8.23 -1.40
N GLY A 197 -3.45 -8.30 -2.60
CA GLY A 197 -2.69 -9.46 -3.05
C GLY A 197 -3.57 -10.62 -3.55
N ARG A 198 -2.89 -11.71 -3.92
CA ARG A 198 -3.53 -12.91 -4.50
C ARG A 198 -3.76 -14.03 -3.49
N ILE A 199 -3.11 -13.95 -2.33
CA ILE A 199 -3.23 -14.95 -1.28
C ILE A 199 -4.47 -14.65 -0.46
N LEU A 200 -5.33 -15.66 -0.31
CA LEU A 200 -6.50 -15.52 0.53
C LEU A 200 -6.11 -15.60 2.00
N GLN A 201 -6.53 -14.60 2.77
CA GLN A 201 -6.40 -14.52 4.21
C GLN A 201 -7.80 -14.60 4.79
N THR A 202 -8.09 -15.63 5.59
CA THR A 202 -9.45 -15.91 6.06
C THR A 202 -9.55 -15.80 7.57
N ARG A 203 -10.68 -15.30 8.03
CA ARG A 203 -11.06 -15.39 9.45
C ARG A 203 -11.45 -16.80 9.80
N SER A 204 -11.27 -17.18 11.06
CA SER A 204 -11.79 -18.47 11.57
C SER A 204 -13.32 -18.44 11.58
N PRO A 205 -13.98 -19.62 11.51
CA PRO A 205 -15.43 -19.71 11.67
C PRO A 205 -15.92 -19.11 12.98
N VAL A 206 -15.13 -19.22 14.06
CA VAL A 206 -15.46 -18.67 15.38
C VAL A 206 -15.46 -17.14 15.33
N SER A 207 -14.40 -16.53 14.84
CA SER A 207 -14.29 -15.07 14.69
C SER A 207 -15.41 -14.50 13.81
N TYR A 208 -15.76 -15.21 12.73
CA TYR A 208 -16.80 -14.78 11.81
C TYR A 208 -18.22 -14.89 12.37
N THR A 209 -18.48 -15.87 13.24
CA THR A 209 -19.83 -16.13 13.79
C THR A 209 -20.09 -15.45 15.13
N HIS A 210 -19.06 -15.15 15.91
CA HIS A 210 -19.16 -14.46 17.20
C HIS A 210 -18.92 -12.96 17.06
N LEU A 211 -19.64 -12.33 16.14
CA LEU A 211 -19.57 -10.89 15.96
C LEU A 211 -20.08 -10.21 17.23
N ARG A 212 -19.25 -9.37 17.84
CA ARG A 212 -19.72 -8.45 18.87
C ARG A 212 -20.61 -7.40 18.21
N ALA A 213 -21.87 -7.39 18.59
CA ALA A 213 -22.86 -6.42 18.12
C ALA A 213 -22.54 -5.00 18.62
#